data_2b5ab41e311102a1181661767c172d28
#
_entry.id   2b5ab41e311102a1181661767c172d28
#
_cell.length_a   1.000
_cell.length_b   1.000
_cell.length_c   1.000
_cell.angle_alpha   90.00
_cell.angle_beta   90.00
_cell.angle_gamma   90.00
#
_symmetry.space_group_name_H-M   'P 1'
#
loop_
_entity.id
_entity.type
_entity.pdbx_description
1 polymer ?
#
loop_
_entity_poly.entity_id
_entity_poly.type
_entity_poly.pdbx_seq_one_letter_code
_entity_poly.pdbx_strand_id
1 'polypeptide(L)'
;IRDRQYGLNAALAACPITWIIVLIIALIAVIFAVCNAIAKMTGIANSGFGVITGGVNVVIQFFKNLGLTVANIALGIGNAIAALASNMMTAFHNAICSVQSWFYNLLSTALSVIEGICSALNKLPFVEFDYSGISSAADDYAAKASEAAGNKEDYQSISDAFNEGFTTFDAFQDGWASDAFNAGAAWGDGIADKVSNFSLSDVFG
;
A
#
# COMPACT_ATOMS: atom_id res chain seq x y z
N ILE A 1 29.15 59.50 28.56
CA ILE A 1 28.70 58.41 27.66
C ILE A 1 29.39 57.09 28.04
N ARG A 2 30.69 57.06 28.31
CA ARG A 2 31.46 55.86 28.69
C ARG A 2 30.95 55.18 29.96
N ASP A 3 30.65 55.93 31.00
CA ASP A 3 30.21 55.37 32.29
C ASP A 3 28.83 54.74 32.21
N ARG A 4 27.93 55.22 31.33
CA ARG A 4 26.64 54.63 31.12
C ARG A 4 26.74 53.28 30.35
N GLN A 5 27.73 53.18 29.47
CA GLN A 5 27.95 51.87 28.75
C GLN A 5 28.55 50.84 29.71
N TYR A 6 29.43 51.20 30.63
CA TYR A 6 29.95 50.26 31.64
C TYR A 6 28.84 49.77 32.58
N GLY A 7 27.93 50.64 33.00
CA GLY A 7 26.77 50.26 33.82
C GLY A 7 25.80 49.34 33.11
N LEU A 8 25.53 49.58 31.83
CA LEU A 8 24.65 48.72 31.02
C LEU A 8 25.28 47.35 30.79
N ASN A 9 26.57 47.28 30.46
CA ASN A 9 27.28 46.03 30.26
C ASN A 9 27.35 45.19 31.55
N ALA A 10 27.56 45.85 32.72
CA ALA A 10 27.52 45.16 34.01
C ALA A 10 26.13 44.63 34.36
N ALA A 11 25.07 45.39 34.06
CA ALA A 11 23.70 44.96 34.27
C ALA A 11 23.30 43.80 33.35
N LEU A 12 23.76 43.80 32.10
CA LEU A 12 23.54 42.70 31.16
C LEU A 12 24.29 41.43 31.59
N ALA A 13 25.53 41.56 32.07
CA ALA A 13 26.34 40.46 32.59
C ALA A 13 25.75 39.83 33.87
N ALA A 14 25.07 40.64 34.69
CA ALA A 14 24.39 40.18 35.91
C ALA A 14 22.99 39.58 35.65
N CYS A 15 22.45 39.73 34.43
CA CYS A 15 21.11 39.21 34.07
C CYS A 15 21.14 37.68 33.92
N PRO A 16 20.30 36.92 34.67
CA PRO A 16 20.21 35.44 34.53
C PRO A 16 19.91 34.98 33.10
N ILE A 17 19.12 35.77 32.35
CA ILE A 17 18.76 35.47 30.96
C ILE A 17 20.01 35.50 30.06
N THR A 18 20.94 36.43 30.27
CA THR A 18 22.21 36.51 29.52
C THR A 18 23.02 35.22 29.68
N TRP A 19 23.11 34.68 30.88
CA TRP A 19 23.82 33.43 31.16
C TRP A 19 23.12 32.23 30.53
N ILE A 20 21.77 32.18 30.51
CA ILE A 20 21.02 31.13 29.82
C ILE A 20 21.30 31.18 28.31
N ILE A 21 21.31 32.36 27.71
CA ILE A 21 21.65 32.54 26.28
C ILE A 21 23.06 32.07 25.99
N VAL A 22 24.04 32.46 26.82
CA VAL A 22 25.45 32.05 26.68
C VAL A 22 25.57 30.52 26.77
N LEU A 23 24.89 29.89 27.74
CA LEU A 23 24.88 28.43 27.88
C LEU A 23 24.25 27.71 26.68
N ILE A 24 23.18 28.25 26.13
CA ILE A 24 22.56 27.72 24.93
C ILE A 24 23.49 27.81 23.72
N ILE A 25 24.16 28.97 23.54
CA ILE A 25 25.14 29.17 22.47
C ILE A 25 26.32 28.19 22.63
N ALA A 26 26.83 28.04 23.85
CA ALA A 26 27.92 27.12 24.16
C ALA A 26 27.51 25.66 23.87
N LEU A 27 26.29 25.27 24.25
CA LEU A 27 25.73 23.93 23.94
C LEU A 27 25.63 23.69 22.43
N ILE A 28 25.10 24.66 21.68
CA ILE A 28 25.03 24.59 20.22
C ILE A 28 26.43 24.44 19.64
N ALA A 29 27.41 25.22 20.09
CA ALA A 29 28.79 25.14 19.63
C ALA A 29 29.41 23.74 19.88
N VAL A 30 29.16 23.15 21.06
CA VAL A 30 29.61 21.80 21.37
C VAL A 30 28.97 20.76 20.47
N ILE A 31 27.66 20.84 20.22
CA ILE A 31 26.96 19.96 19.32
C ILE A 31 27.58 20.04 17.91
N PHE A 32 27.80 21.25 17.40
CA PHE A 32 28.45 21.42 16.09
C PHE A 32 29.87 20.88 16.06
N ALA A 33 30.65 21.07 17.12
CA ALA A 33 32.02 20.53 17.20
C ALA A 33 32.02 18.99 17.17
N VAL A 34 31.10 18.35 17.90
CA VAL A 34 30.94 16.89 17.91
C VAL A 34 30.49 16.40 16.53
N CYS A 35 29.49 17.03 15.91
CA CYS A 35 29.02 16.66 14.58
C CYS A 35 30.13 16.85 13.52
N ASN A 36 30.94 17.92 13.59
CA ASN A 36 32.09 18.11 12.71
C ASN A 36 33.17 17.03 12.93
N ALA A 37 33.40 16.62 14.18
CA ALA A 37 34.32 15.50 14.47
C ALA A 37 33.80 14.20 13.87
N ILE A 38 32.52 13.90 13.99
CA ILE A 38 31.86 12.72 13.36
C ILE A 38 32.01 12.80 11.85
N ALA A 39 31.68 13.93 11.22
CA ALA A 39 31.81 14.10 9.77
C ALA A 39 33.24 13.79 9.29
N LYS A 40 34.26 14.35 9.97
CA LYS A 40 35.68 14.12 9.63
C LYS A 40 36.14 12.68 9.87
N MET A 41 35.65 12.03 10.91
CA MET A 41 36.05 10.66 11.26
C MET A 41 35.39 9.61 10.36
N THR A 42 34.16 9.83 9.96
CA THR A 42 33.35 8.85 9.24
C THR A 42 33.24 9.12 7.74
N GLY A 43 33.47 10.35 7.31
CA GLY A 43 33.32 10.77 5.91
C GLY A 43 31.87 10.75 5.41
N ILE A 44 30.88 10.63 6.31
CA ILE A 44 29.45 10.52 5.93
C ILE A 44 28.83 11.87 5.49
N ALA A 45 29.48 12.98 5.86
CA ALA A 45 29.13 14.35 5.46
C ALA A 45 30.39 15.23 5.48
N ASN A 46 30.37 16.36 4.78
CA ASN A 46 31.51 17.28 4.73
C ASN A 46 31.51 18.28 5.91
N SER A 47 30.38 18.46 6.57
CA SER A 47 30.22 19.40 7.69
C SER A 47 29.36 18.83 8.82
N GLY A 48 29.48 19.40 10.01
CA GLY A 48 28.62 19.07 11.14
C GLY A 48 27.15 19.43 10.85
N PHE A 49 26.91 20.49 10.06
CA PHE A 49 25.57 20.86 9.63
C PHE A 49 24.99 19.77 8.71
N GLY A 50 25.79 19.22 7.78
CA GLY A 50 25.40 18.09 6.94
C GLY A 50 25.02 16.84 7.77
N VAL A 51 25.74 16.53 8.85
CA VAL A 51 25.39 15.41 9.74
C VAL A 51 24.00 15.61 10.38
N ILE A 52 23.74 16.83 10.90
CA ILE A 52 22.46 17.14 11.54
C ILE A 52 21.30 17.07 10.54
N THR A 53 21.45 17.72 9.38
CA THR A 53 20.40 17.75 8.35
C THR A 53 20.20 16.40 7.70
N GLY A 54 21.25 15.60 7.56
CA GLY A 54 21.16 14.19 7.14
C GLY A 54 20.29 13.37 8.10
N GLY A 55 20.59 13.46 9.41
CA GLY A 55 19.78 12.78 10.43
C GLY A 55 18.33 13.24 10.47
N VAL A 56 18.08 14.56 10.37
CA VAL A 56 16.71 15.09 10.29
C VAL A 56 15.97 14.56 9.06
N ASN A 57 16.62 14.50 7.90
CA ASN A 57 15.99 14.02 6.68
C ASN A 57 15.66 12.52 6.75
N VAL A 58 16.48 11.70 7.42
CA VAL A 58 16.14 10.31 7.71
C VAL A 58 14.84 10.20 8.50
N VAL A 59 14.66 11.02 9.54
CA VAL A 59 13.44 11.04 10.35
C VAL A 59 12.23 11.46 9.49
N ILE A 60 12.37 12.49 8.68
CA ILE A 60 11.31 12.93 7.76
C ILE A 60 10.92 11.80 6.79
N GLN A 61 11.91 11.16 6.17
CA GLN A 61 11.66 10.08 5.22
C GLN A 61 11.08 8.83 5.89
N PHE A 62 11.47 8.55 7.14
CA PHE A 62 10.84 7.49 7.93
C PHE A 62 9.33 7.70 8.07
N PHE A 63 8.90 8.92 8.47
CA PHE A 63 7.47 9.22 8.60
C PHE A 63 6.72 9.21 7.26
N LYS A 64 7.37 9.62 6.17
CA LYS A 64 6.80 9.48 4.82
C LYS A 64 6.57 8.02 4.46
N ASN A 65 7.58 7.17 4.63
CA ASN A 65 7.48 5.74 4.35
C ASN A 65 6.44 5.05 5.26
N LEU A 66 6.35 5.45 6.53
CA LEU A 66 5.32 4.97 7.44
C LEU A 66 3.91 5.33 6.92
N GLY A 67 3.72 6.57 6.43
CA GLY A 67 2.47 7.00 5.80
C GLY A 67 2.12 6.16 4.56
N LEU A 68 3.10 5.88 3.69
CA LEU A 68 2.90 5.00 2.52
C LEU A 68 2.55 3.57 2.94
N THR A 69 3.18 3.04 3.98
CA THR A 69 2.86 1.70 4.52
C THR A 69 1.41 1.65 5.03
N VAL A 70 0.97 2.66 5.76
CA VAL A 70 -0.42 2.75 6.23
C VAL A 70 -1.40 2.83 5.06
N ALA A 71 -1.07 3.62 4.01
CA ALA A 71 -1.87 3.69 2.80
C ALA A 71 -1.95 2.33 2.07
N ASN A 72 -0.83 1.62 1.94
CA ASN A 72 -0.79 0.27 1.37
C ASN A 72 -1.67 -0.72 2.14
N ILE A 73 -1.61 -0.70 3.47
CA ILE A 73 -2.48 -1.55 4.31
C ILE A 73 -3.95 -1.23 4.06
N ALA A 74 -4.32 0.05 4.01
CA ALA A 74 -5.70 0.47 3.78
C ALA A 74 -6.20 0.03 2.40
N LEU A 75 -5.37 0.18 1.34
CA LEU A 75 -5.68 -0.29 -0.01
C LEU A 75 -5.78 -1.82 -0.07
N GLY A 76 -4.85 -2.54 0.55
CA GLY A 76 -4.90 -4.01 0.62
C GLY A 76 -6.17 -4.51 1.28
N ILE A 77 -6.57 -3.92 2.41
CA ILE A 77 -7.84 -4.25 3.10
C ILE A 77 -9.04 -3.91 2.20
N GLY A 78 -9.03 -2.73 1.55
CA GLY A 78 -10.09 -2.31 0.65
C GLY A 78 -10.29 -3.29 -0.52
N ASN A 79 -9.20 -3.67 -1.19
CA ASN A 79 -9.21 -4.63 -2.28
C ASN A 79 -9.67 -6.02 -1.82
N ALA A 80 -9.21 -6.49 -0.66
CA ALA A 80 -9.63 -7.76 -0.09
C ALA A 80 -11.14 -7.80 0.21
N ILE A 81 -11.70 -6.71 0.75
CA ILE A 81 -13.15 -6.56 0.99
C ILE A 81 -13.92 -6.54 -0.33
N ALA A 82 -13.42 -5.84 -1.35
CA ALA A 82 -14.04 -5.81 -2.68
C ALA A 82 -14.05 -7.20 -3.32
N ALA A 83 -12.94 -7.95 -3.25
CA ALA A 83 -12.85 -9.33 -3.72
C ALA A 83 -13.80 -10.25 -2.95
N LEU A 84 -13.92 -10.10 -1.64
CA LEU A 84 -14.87 -10.85 -0.82
C LEU A 84 -16.32 -10.57 -1.24
N ALA A 85 -16.69 -9.31 -1.44
CA ALA A 85 -18.02 -8.93 -1.91
C ALA A 85 -18.33 -9.51 -3.32
N SER A 86 -17.36 -9.43 -4.24
CA SER A 86 -17.45 -10.05 -5.56
C SER A 86 -17.66 -11.57 -5.45
N ASN A 87 -16.88 -12.25 -4.59
CA ASN A 87 -17.00 -13.69 -4.37
C ASN A 87 -18.36 -14.09 -3.78
N MET A 88 -18.97 -13.24 -2.95
CA MET A 88 -20.35 -13.48 -2.50
C MET A 88 -21.33 -13.45 -3.68
N MET A 89 -21.21 -12.49 -4.60
CA MET A 89 -22.05 -12.42 -5.79
C MET A 89 -21.83 -13.66 -6.69
N THR A 90 -20.57 -14.04 -6.93
CA THR A 90 -20.18 -15.25 -7.66
C THR A 90 -20.77 -16.51 -6.99
N ALA A 91 -20.74 -16.59 -5.65
CA ALA A 91 -21.35 -17.72 -4.93
C ALA A 91 -22.86 -17.82 -5.17
N PHE A 92 -23.60 -16.70 -5.13
CA PHE A 92 -25.03 -16.69 -5.45
C PHE A 92 -25.29 -17.05 -6.91
N HIS A 93 -24.52 -16.49 -7.84
CA HIS A 93 -24.62 -16.85 -9.26
C HIS A 93 -24.39 -18.34 -9.48
N ASN A 94 -23.33 -18.90 -8.93
CA ASN A 94 -22.98 -20.31 -9.04
C ASN A 94 -24.03 -21.22 -8.38
N ALA A 95 -24.64 -20.78 -7.29
CA ALA A 95 -25.75 -21.51 -6.68
C ALA A 95 -26.96 -21.55 -7.60
N ILE A 96 -27.32 -20.43 -8.25
CA ILE A 96 -28.42 -20.38 -9.23
C ILE A 96 -28.11 -21.29 -10.42
N CYS A 97 -26.90 -21.24 -10.99
CA CYS A 97 -26.45 -22.12 -12.07
C CYS A 97 -26.56 -23.61 -11.67
N SER A 98 -26.17 -23.93 -10.41
CA SER A 98 -26.27 -25.28 -9.88
C SER A 98 -27.72 -25.76 -9.78
N VAL A 99 -28.61 -24.92 -9.27
CA VAL A 99 -30.04 -25.24 -9.15
C VAL A 99 -30.67 -25.39 -10.53
N GLN A 100 -30.38 -24.51 -11.46
CA GLN A 100 -30.88 -24.63 -12.86
C GLN A 100 -30.39 -25.91 -13.50
N SER A 101 -29.09 -26.22 -13.41
CA SER A 101 -28.53 -27.47 -13.94
C SER A 101 -29.20 -28.69 -13.32
N TRP A 102 -29.45 -28.69 -12.01
CA TRP A 102 -30.11 -29.77 -11.31
C TRP A 102 -31.57 -29.95 -11.81
N PHE A 103 -32.35 -28.88 -11.96
CA PHE A 103 -33.71 -28.96 -12.49
C PHE A 103 -33.75 -29.45 -13.94
N TYR A 104 -32.86 -28.97 -14.81
CA TYR A 104 -32.79 -29.45 -16.19
C TYR A 104 -32.39 -30.92 -16.27
N ASN A 105 -31.45 -31.38 -15.43
CA ASN A 105 -31.12 -32.81 -15.34
C ASN A 105 -32.30 -33.65 -14.85
N LEU A 106 -33.07 -33.13 -13.88
CA LEU A 106 -34.27 -33.80 -13.41
C LEU A 106 -35.32 -33.98 -14.53
N LEU A 107 -35.57 -32.91 -15.32
CA LEU A 107 -36.47 -32.93 -16.47
C LEU A 107 -35.97 -33.89 -17.56
N SER A 108 -34.71 -33.83 -17.92
CA SER A 108 -34.09 -34.75 -18.87
C SER A 108 -34.24 -36.19 -18.42
N THR A 109 -33.93 -36.49 -17.16
CA THR A 109 -34.06 -37.83 -16.57
C THR A 109 -35.54 -38.32 -16.59
N ALA A 110 -36.48 -37.45 -16.21
CA ALA A 110 -37.91 -37.80 -16.22
C ALA A 110 -38.40 -38.13 -17.64
N LEU A 111 -38.00 -37.34 -18.64
CA LEU A 111 -38.33 -37.56 -20.04
C LEU A 111 -37.71 -38.87 -20.57
N SER A 112 -36.46 -39.16 -20.22
CA SER A 112 -35.78 -40.41 -20.57
C SER A 112 -36.48 -41.65 -19.96
N VAL A 113 -37.01 -41.51 -18.74
CA VAL A 113 -37.84 -42.59 -18.13
C VAL A 113 -39.12 -42.79 -18.91
N ILE A 114 -39.83 -41.72 -19.32
CA ILE A 114 -41.05 -41.79 -20.13
C ILE A 114 -40.74 -42.42 -21.50
N GLU A 115 -39.65 -42.00 -22.14
CA GLU A 115 -39.14 -42.60 -23.39
C GLU A 115 -38.93 -44.11 -23.22
N GLY A 116 -38.27 -44.55 -22.16
CA GLY A 116 -38.06 -45.95 -21.82
C GLY A 116 -39.36 -46.73 -21.66
N ILE A 117 -40.38 -46.12 -21.03
CA ILE A 117 -41.73 -46.73 -20.91
C ILE A 117 -42.38 -46.83 -22.27
N CYS A 118 -42.41 -45.80 -23.09
CA CYS A 118 -42.97 -45.80 -24.43
C CYS A 118 -42.29 -46.85 -25.34
N SER A 119 -40.96 -46.93 -25.28
CA SER A 119 -40.17 -47.94 -26.00
C SER A 119 -40.49 -49.35 -25.54
N ALA A 120 -40.75 -49.59 -24.26
CA ALA A 120 -41.12 -50.85 -23.71
C ALA A 120 -42.57 -51.27 -24.20
N LEU A 121 -43.47 -50.28 -24.17
CA LEU A 121 -44.86 -50.50 -24.64
C LEU A 121 -44.93 -50.78 -26.14
N ASN A 122 -44.08 -50.16 -26.95
CA ASN A 122 -43.99 -50.42 -28.40
C ASN A 122 -43.52 -51.83 -28.75
N LYS A 123 -43.11 -52.64 -27.78
CA LYS A 123 -42.81 -54.05 -27.95
C LYS A 123 -44.05 -54.91 -27.87
N LEU A 124 -45.22 -54.38 -27.47
CA LEU A 124 -46.46 -55.05 -27.38
C LEU A 124 -47.15 -55.07 -28.81
N PRO A 125 -47.82 -56.19 -29.21
CA PRO A 125 -48.57 -56.20 -30.46
C PRO A 125 -49.68 -55.15 -30.44
N PHE A 126 -49.85 -54.43 -31.54
CA PHE A 126 -50.86 -53.37 -31.74
C PHE A 126 -50.68 -52.08 -30.94
N VAL A 127 -49.48 -51.81 -30.35
CA VAL A 127 -49.14 -50.58 -29.65
C VAL A 127 -48.04 -49.90 -30.43
N GLU A 128 -48.24 -48.62 -30.79
CA GLU A 128 -47.26 -47.81 -31.50
C GLU A 128 -47.34 -46.39 -30.95
N PHE A 129 -46.30 -45.95 -30.20
CA PHE A 129 -46.12 -44.59 -29.70
C PHE A 129 -44.98 -43.91 -30.44
N ASP A 130 -45.25 -42.76 -31.02
CA ASP A 130 -44.14 -41.82 -31.43
C ASP A 130 -43.64 -41.02 -30.22
N TYR A 131 -42.47 -41.35 -29.79
CA TYR A 131 -41.77 -40.65 -28.64
C TYR A 131 -40.58 -39.85 -29.10
N SER A 132 -40.42 -39.59 -30.41
CA SER A 132 -39.30 -38.81 -30.95
C SER A 132 -39.21 -37.40 -30.34
N GLY A 133 -40.36 -36.75 -30.10
CA GLY A 133 -40.44 -35.47 -29.45
C GLY A 133 -40.02 -35.52 -27.96
N ILE A 134 -40.25 -36.66 -27.28
CA ILE A 134 -39.82 -36.84 -25.86
C ILE A 134 -38.31 -37.02 -25.81
N SER A 135 -37.73 -37.81 -26.69
CA SER A 135 -36.29 -38.03 -26.81
C SER A 135 -35.56 -36.71 -27.10
N SER A 136 -36.01 -35.98 -28.11
CA SER A 136 -35.46 -34.66 -28.44
C SER A 136 -35.52 -33.66 -27.25
N ALA A 137 -36.66 -33.64 -26.53
CA ALA A 137 -36.79 -32.77 -25.36
C ALA A 137 -35.87 -33.20 -24.19
N ALA A 138 -35.67 -34.53 -24.01
CA ALA A 138 -34.73 -35.03 -23.02
C ALA A 138 -33.30 -34.58 -23.31
N ASP A 139 -32.86 -34.65 -24.57
CA ASP A 139 -31.55 -34.18 -25.01
C ASP A 139 -31.40 -32.66 -24.88
N ASP A 140 -32.43 -31.89 -25.24
CA ASP A 140 -32.46 -30.44 -25.09
C ASP A 140 -32.27 -30.01 -23.61
N TYR A 141 -32.97 -30.70 -22.68
CA TYR A 141 -32.79 -30.41 -21.26
C TYR A 141 -31.44 -30.87 -20.73
N ALA A 142 -30.87 -31.96 -21.23
CA ALA A 142 -29.51 -32.36 -20.91
C ALA A 142 -28.47 -31.30 -21.35
N ALA A 143 -28.65 -30.77 -22.57
CA ALA A 143 -27.81 -29.68 -23.08
C ALA A 143 -27.92 -28.40 -22.21
N LYS A 144 -29.14 -27.98 -21.86
CA LYS A 144 -29.39 -26.85 -20.95
C LYS A 144 -28.80 -27.06 -19.55
N ALA A 145 -28.82 -28.28 -19.05
CA ALA A 145 -28.18 -28.61 -17.78
C ALA A 145 -26.66 -28.43 -17.82
N SER A 146 -26.03 -28.86 -18.92
CA SER A 146 -24.61 -28.69 -19.16
C SER A 146 -24.23 -27.22 -19.34
N GLU A 147 -25.03 -26.46 -20.09
CA GLU A 147 -24.85 -25.01 -20.26
C GLU A 147 -24.93 -24.28 -18.91
N ALA A 148 -25.97 -24.54 -18.11
CA ALA A 148 -26.12 -23.94 -16.80
C ALA A 148 -24.96 -24.29 -15.85
N ALA A 149 -24.42 -25.51 -15.93
CA ALA A 149 -23.23 -25.89 -15.17
C ALA A 149 -21.96 -25.17 -15.65
N GLY A 150 -21.86 -24.92 -16.97
CA GLY A 150 -20.73 -24.21 -17.59
C GLY A 150 -20.73 -22.70 -17.36
N ASN A 151 -21.87 -22.11 -16.99
CA ASN A 151 -22.00 -20.68 -16.72
C ASN A 151 -21.51 -20.28 -15.33
N LYS A 152 -20.92 -21.19 -14.55
CA LYS A 152 -20.32 -20.86 -13.26
C LYS A 152 -19.04 -20.05 -13.46
N GLU A 153 -18.86 -19.09 -12.56
CA GLU A 153 -17.70 -18.19 -12.52
C GLU A 153 -16.69 -18.62 -11.48
N ASP A 154 -15.43 -18.29 -11.72
CA ASP A 154 -14.35 -18.51 -10.78
C ASP A 154 -14.33 -17.43 -9.68
N TYR A 155 -13.89 -17.83 -8.50
CA TYR A 155 -13.70 -16.90 -7.38
C TYR A 155 -12.40 -16.12 -7.52
N GLN A 156 -12.43 -14.86 -7.13
CA GLN A 156 -11.24 -14.03 -7.03
C GLN A 156 -10.38 -14.44 -5.83
N SER A 157 -9.07 -14.39 -5.99
CA SER A 157 -8.13 -14.57 -4.88
C SER A 157 -8.14 -13.33 -3.97
N ILE A 158 -8.61 -13.49 -2.73
CA ILE A 158 -8.61 -12.42 -1.72
C ILE A 158 -7.18 -12.04 -1.35
N SER A 159 -6.26 -13.02 -1.31
CA SER A 159 -4.85 -12.78 -1.02
C SER A 159 -4.18 -11.95 -2.10
N ASP A 160 -4.45 -12.24 -3.38
CA ASP A 160 -3.86 -11.49 -4.48
C ASP A 160 -4.42 -10.06 -4.53
N ALA A 161 -5.71 -9.90 -4.31
CA ALA A 161 -6.34 -8.58 -4.19
C ALA A 161 -5.75 -7.75 -3.03
N PHE A 162 -5.52 -8.38 -1.88
CA PHE A 162 -4.82 -7.73 -0.77
C PHE A 162 -3.40 -7.32 -1.17
N ASN A 163 -2.63 -8.22 -1.74
CA ASN A 163 -1.24 -7.97 -2.12
C ASN A 163 -1.12 -6.87 -3.18
N GLU A 164 -2.03 -6.79 -4.14
CA GLU A 164 -2.10 -5.72 -5.12
C GLU A 164 -2.21 -4.35 -4.43
N GLY A 165 -3.13 -4.20 -3.49
CA GLY A 165 -3.27 -2.97 -2.72
C GLY A 165 -2.08 -2.70 -1.80
N PHE A 166 -1.55 -3.76 -1.15
CA PHE A 166 -0.43 -3.66 -0.21
C PHE A 166 0.88 -3.26 -0.86
N THR A 167 1.05 -3.50 -2.15
CA THR A 167 2.27 -3.16 -2.92
C THR A 167 2.10 -1.94 -3.83
N THR A 168 1.05 -1.14 -3.64
CA THR A 168 0.76 0.02 -4.50
C THR A 168 1.83 1.10 -4.41
N PHE A 169 2.32 1.38 -3.21
CA PHE A 169 3.35 2.38 -2.98
C PHE A 169 4.63 1.75 -2.48
N ASP A 170 5.76 2.22 -2.99
CA ASP A 170 7.09 1.84 -2.54
C ASP A 170 7.40 2.51 -1.19
N ALA A 171 7.39 1.72 -0.12
CA ALA A 171 7.74 2.17 1.21
C ALA A 171 8.94 1.36 1.74
N PHE A 172 9.84 2.03 2.46
CA PHE A 172 11.01 1.39 3.08
C PHE A 172 11.85 0.54 2.12
N GLN A 173 12.08 1.01 0.88
CA GLN A 173 12.96 0.33 -0.07
C GLN A 173 14.38 0.21 0.48
N ASP A 174 15.12 -0.78 -0.01
CA ASP A 174 16.52 -0.96 0.37
C ASP A 174 17.32 0.32 0.16
N GLY A 175 18.10 0.72 1.16
CA GLY A 175 18.91 1.94 1.11
C GLY A 175 18.18 3.24 1.44
N TRP A 176 16.86 3.26 1.66
CA TRP A 176 16.07 4.46 1.90
C TRP A 176 16.67 5.41 2.95
N ALA A 177 17.26 4.85 4.03
CA ALA A 177 17.82 5.64 5.12
C ALA A 177 19.14 6.29 4.73
N SER A 178 20.00 5.57 3.98
CA SER A 178 21.26 6.13 3.47
C SER A 178 21.01 7.19 2.41
N ASP A 179 20.04 6.97 1.53
CA ASP A 179 19.66 7.94 0.50
C ASP A 179 19.07 9.21 1.13
N ALA A 180 18.19 9.04 2.12
CA ALA A 180 17.66 10.16 2.89
C ALA A 180 18.74 10.92 3.63
N PHE A 181 19.69 10.21 4.27
CA PHE A 181 20.80 10.84 4.95
C PHE A 181 21.68 11.63 3.97
N ASN A 182 22.09 11.02 2.86
CA ASN A 182 22.94 11.64 1.85
C ASN A 182 22.30 12.89 1.24
N ALA A 183 21.01 12.83 0.93
CA ALA A 183 20.28 13.98 0.42
C ALA A 183 20.22 15.13 1.44
N GLY A 184 19.93 14.82 2.70
CA GLY A 184 19.93 15.81 3.78
C GLY A 184 21.31 16.37 4.08
N ALA A 185 22.35 15.53 4.08
CA ALA A 185 23.72 15.93 4.29
C ALA A 185 24.22 16.87 3.18
N ALA A 186 23.96 16.55 1.92
CA ALA A 186 24.32 17.40 0.79
C ALA A 186 23.68 18.79 0.87
N TRP A 187 22.41 18.86 1.29
CA TRP A 187 21.72 20.13 1.51
C TRP A 187 22.36 20.93 2.65
N GLY A 188 22.67 20.30 3.78
CA GLY A 188 23.31 20.92 4.93
C GLY A 188 24.74 21.39 4.63
N ASP A 189 25.51 20.58 3.92
CA ASP A 189 26.87 20.94 3.49
C ASP A 189 26.84 22.15 2.57
N GLY A 190 25.87 22.22 1.63
CA GLY A 190 25.71 23.39 0.76
C GLY A 190 25.34 24.68 1.52
N ILE A 191 24.64 24.60 2.66
CA ILE A 191 24.40 25.75 3.52
C ILE A 191 25.68 26.12 4.28
N ALA A 192 26.39 25.12 4.84
CA ALA A 192 27.63 25.35 5.55
C ALA A 192 28.69 26.09 4.67
N ASP A 193 28.79 25.67 3.42
CA ASP A 193 29.66 26.30 2.43
C ASP A 193 29.29 27.79 2.17
N LYS A 194 27.99 28.06 2.00
CA LYS A 194 27.50 29.43 1.80
C LYS A 194 27.78 30.31 3.01
N VAL A 195 27.56 29.78 4.23
CA VAL A 195 27.82 30.52 5.47
C VAL A 195 29.31 30.75 5.68
N SER A 196 30.18 29.78 5.38
CA SER A 196 31.63 29.92 5.51
C SER A 196 32.23 30.91 4.53
N ASN A 197 31.63 31.05 3.35
CA ASN A 197 32.05 31.99 2.31
C ASN A 197 31.38 33.38 2.42
N PHE A 198 30.46 33.53 3.40
CA PHE A 198 29.80 34.82 3.64
C PHE A 198 30.76 35.79 4.31
N SER A 199 31.06 36.91 3.63
CA SER A 199 31.86 38.01 4.17
C SER A 199 30.97 39.17 4.56
N LEU A 200 31.21 39.72 5.76
CA LEU A 200 30.53 40.96 6.20
C LEU A 200 30.80 42.14 5.25
N SER A 201 31.92 42.10 4.50
CA SER A 201 32.22 43.10 3.47
C SER A 201 31.24 43.07 2.29
N ASP A 202 30.58 41.91 2.05
CA ASP A 202 29.58 41.78 0.96
C ASP A 202 28.22 42.44 1.32
N VAL A 203 28.03 42.76 2.60
CA VAL A 203 26.82 43.42 3.12
C VAL A 203 26.99 44.91 3.32
N PHE A 204 28.22 45.37 3.62
CA PHE A 204 28.52 46.75 4.00
C PHE A 204 29.47 47.45 3.04
N GLY A 205 29.75 46.83 1.88
CA GLY A 205 30.64 47.39 0.85
C GLY A 205 30.07 48.54 0.08
#